data_4f8431cf4a930118eaf62d61a0d22336
#
_entry.id   4f8431cf4a930118eaf62d61a0d22336
#
_cell.length_a   1.000
_cell.length_b   1.000
_cell.length_c   1.000
_cell.angle_alpha   90.00
_cell.angle_beta   90.00
_cell.angle_gamma   90.00
#
_symmetry.space_group_name_H-M   'P 1'
#
loop_
_entity.id
_entity.type
_entity.pdbx_description
1 polymer ?
#
loop_
_entity_poly.entity_id
_entity_poly.type
_entity_poly.pdbx_seq_one_letter_code
_entity_poly.pdbx_strand_id
1 'polypeptide(L)'
;MNKQKWLYLLSGLLVTAMFLAPALAPKQQDRMKQAVLTSKPQRIVSMSPGNTEIVFALGAGDRVVGVTSYSDYPEEAKTKPTIGGYHAPDVEKIVSLAPDVVFAMTDIQAKYIQILRQAGIRVVAVEPKTLPEILNAIDIISEALGEEARGRQLHQELAGQLDQVRRQVGTAPAKRTFLEVWDTPLLTVGRQSFIHDLITQAGGINVSADKNVDYTPCDIEQLYAYNPEVYVVLSHSRDDIRSVITNPNLAAIQAVKTNQVFSITDDLLQRPGPRSFTGLVKLAEILHPQEMKEREIK
;
A
#
# COMPACT_ATOMS: atom_id res chain seq x y z
N MET A 1 -16.12 81.56 -6.40
CA MET A 1 -15.62 80.25 -6.90
C MET A 1 -16.08 79.15 -5.95
N ASN A 2 -16.97 78.31 -6.40
CA ASN A 2 -17.94 77.57 -5.58
C ASN A 2 -17.32 76.33 -4.92
N LYS A 3 -17.37 76.25 -3.59
CA LYS A 3 -16.86 75.11 -2.77
C LYS A 3 -17.41 73.73 -3.16
N GLN A 4 -18.50 73.64 -3.92
CA GLN A 4 -19.11 72.42 -4.41
C GLN A 4 -18.33 71.76 -5.56
N LYS A 5 -17.56 72.49 -6.35
CA LYS A 5 -16.77 71.95 -7.47
C LYS A 5 -15.52 71.13 -7.01
N TRP A 6 -15.03 71.44 -5.81
CA TRP A 6 -13.87 70.73 -5.23
C TRP A 6 -14.26 69.33 -4.65
N LEU A 7 -15.50 69.19 -4.18
CA LEU A 7 -15.95 67.87 -3.67
C LEU A 7 -16.10 66.83 -4.77
N TYR A 8 -16.47 67.22 -5.98
CA TYR A 8 -16.62 66.28 -7.11
C TYR A 8 -15.27 65.85 -7.72
N LEU A 9 -14.23 66.67 -7.61
CA LEU A 9 -12.88 66.34 -8.07
C LEU A 9 -12.19 65.36 -7.11
N LEU A 10 -12.43 65.43 -5.81
CA LEU A 10 -11.89 64.48 -4.83
C LEU A 10 -12.63 63.12 -4.84
N SER A 11 -13.94 63.10 -5.13
CA SER A 11 -14.69 61.87 -5.25
C SER A 11 -14.35 61.07 -6.53
N GLY A 12 -14.00 61.78 -7.63
CA GLY A 12 -13.58 61.18 -8.90
C GLY A 12 -12.20 60.50 -8.80
N LEU A 13 -11.28 61.02 -7.99
CA LEU A 13 -9.94 60.45 -7.82
C LEU A 13 -9.96 59.21 -6.90
N LEU A 14 -10.87 59.14 -5.94
CA LEU A 14 -11.00 57.97 -5.05
C LEU A 14 -11.65 56.75 -5.75
N VAL A 15 -12.58 56.99 -6.69
CA VAL A 15 -13.22 55.91 -7.45
C VAL A 15 -12.29 55.33 -8.50
N THR A 16 -11.43 56.15 -9.13
CA THR A 16 -10.46 55.64 -10.11
C THR A 16 -9.31 54.86 -9.48
N ALA A 17 -8.93 55.13 -8.23
CA ALA A 17 -7.91 54.36 -7.52
C ALA A 17 -8.41 52.93 -7.11
N MET A 18 -9.73 52.76 -6.95
CA MET A 18 -10.33 51.50 -6.53
C MET A 18 -10.51 50.49 -7.68
N PHE A 19 -10.43 50.93 -8.96
CA PHE A 19 -10.53 50.07 -10.14
C PHE A 19 -9.18 49.67 -10.76
N LEU A 20 -8.05 50.18 -10.27
CA LEU A 20 -6.71 49.82 -10.77
C LEU A 20 -5.99 48.77 -9.91
N ALA A 21 -6.57 48.34 -8.80
CA ALA A 21 -5.96 47.35 -7.92
C ALA A 21 -6.10 45.85 -8.34
N PRO A 22 -7.06 45.43 -9.20
CA PRO A 22 -7.24 43.99 -9.50
C PRO A 22 -6.37 43.42 -10.61
N ALA A 23 -5.60 44.24 -11.35
CA ALA A 23 -4.89 43.72 -12.55
C ALA A 23 -3.56 42.99 -12.26
N LEU A 24 -3.07 43.02 -11.01
CA LEU A 24 -1.80 42.37 -10.63
C LEU A 24 -1.98 41.03 -9.87
N ALA A 25 -3.19 40.73 -9.44
CA ALA A 25 -3.49 39.54 -8.64
C ALA A 25 -3.37 38.16 -9.37
N PRO A 26 -3.79 37.99 -10.63
CA PRO A 26 -3.79 36.65 -11.26
C PRO A 26 -2.39 36.07 -11.47
N LYS A 27 -1.40 36.87 -11.85
CA LYS A 27 -0.02 36.38 -12.05
C LYS A 27 0.67 35.95 -10.75
N GLN A 28 0.33 36.54 -9.63
CA GLN A 28 0.91 36.18 -8.34
C GLN A 28 0.26 34.94 -7.76
N GLN A 29 -1.04 34.76 -7.97
CA GLN A 29 -1.79 33.58 -7.59
C GLN A 29 -1.40 32.37 -8.45
N ASP A 30 -1.16 32.54 -9.75
CA ASP A 30 -0.65 31.49 -10.64
C ASP A 30 0.81 31.13 -10.32
N ARG A 31 1.65 32.12 -9.99
CA ARG A 31 3.03 31.87 -9.51
C ARG A 31 3.05 31.14 -8.16
N MET A 32 2.15 31.48 -7.24
CA MET A 32 2.02 30.75 -5.97
C MET A 32 1.49 29.32 -6.20
N LYS A 33 0.49 29.12 -7.05
CA LYS A 33 0.02 27.79 -7.44
C LYS A 33 1.12 26.98 -8.12
N GLN A 34 1.89 27.59 -9.01
CA GLN A 34 2.99 26.93 -9.72
C GLN A 34 4.17 26.63 -8.77
N ALA A 35 4.46 27.49 -7.79
CA ALA A 35 5.47 27.26 -6.76
C ALA A 35 5.05 26.14 -5.78
N VAL A 36 3.76 26.03 -5.46
CA VAL A 36 3.21 24.92 -4.65
C VAL A 36 3.26 23.60 -5.40
N LEU A 37 3.14 23.62 -6.74
CA LEU A 37 3.28 22.43 -7.59
C LEU A 37 4.74 21.97 -7.78
N THR A 38 5.72 22.84 -7.49
CA THR A 38 7.17 22.55 -7.68
C THR A 38 7.92 22.33 -6.36
N SER A 39 7.32 22.61 -5.21
CA SER A 39 7.95 22.35 -3.91
C SER A 39 7.60 20.94 -3.41
N LYS A 40 8.63 20.23 -2.92
CA LYS A 40 8.41 18.93 -2.26
C LYS A 40 7.40 19.07 -1.11
N PRO A 41 6.37 18.19 -1.01
CA PRO A 41 5.45 18.21 0.11
C PRO A 41 6.20 18.06 1.44
N GLN A 42 5.88 18.89 2.43
CA GLN A 42 6.51 18.90 3.75
C GLN A 42 5.62 18.24 4.82
N ARG A 43 4.34 18.11 4.55
CA ARG A 43 3.34 17.53 5.47
C ARG A 43 2.58 16.43 4.76
N ILE A 44 2.94 15.19 5.07
CA ILE A 44 2.43 13.99 4.41
C ILE A 44 1.52 13.24 5.38
N VAL A 45 0.34 12.85 4.91
CA VAL A 45 -0.51 11.88 5.61
C VAL A 45 -0.59 10.60 4.77
N SER A 46 -0.41 9.45 5.42
CA SER A 46 -0.55 8.14 4.78
C SER A 46 -1.72 7.37 5.40
N MET A 47 -2.69 6.99 4.55
CA MET A 47 -3.94 6.35 4.95
C MET A 47 -3.91 4.82 4.83
N SER A 48 -2.74 4.22 4.57
CA SER A 48 -2.58 2.74 4.56
C SER A 48 -1.17 2.32 4.93
N PRO A 49 -0.99 1.11 5.52
CA PRO A 49 0.34 0.59 5.87
C PRO A 49 1.28 0.49 4.67
N GLY A 50 0.84 -0.07 3.53
CA GLY A 50 1.68 -0.23 2.33
C GLY A 50 2.19 1.10 1.79
N ASN A 51 1.32 2.12 1.69
CA ASN A 51 1.72 3.46 1.26
C ASN A 51 2.68 4.11 2.28
N THR A 52 2.49 3.86 3.59
CA THR A 52 3.41 4.32 4.63
C THR A 52 4.81 3.74 4.41
N GLU A 53 4.91 2.44 4.17
CA GLU A 53 6.19 1.79 3.89
C GLU A 53 6.89 2.38 2.67
N ILE A 54 6.16 2.65 1.58
CA ILE A 54 6.71 3.28 0.38
C ILE A 54 7.24 4.69 0.71
N VAL A 55 6.45 5.52 1.40
CA VAL A 55 6.85 6.89 1.79
C VAL A 55 8.13 6.88 2.61
N PHE A 56 8.26 5.96 3.57
CA PHE A 56 9.47 5.84 4.40
C PHE A 56 10.66 5.30 3.60
N ALA A 57 10.47 4.31 2.74
CA ALA A 57 11.52 3.76 1.87
C ALA A 57 12.06 4.82 0.90
N LEU A 58 11.22 5.76 0.45
CA LEU A 58 11.61 6.92 -0.35
C LEU A 58 12.34 8.02 0.47
N GLY A 59 12.52 7.82 1.79
CA GLY A 59 13.20 8.76 2.68
C GLY A 59 12.40 10.01 3.01
N ALA A 60 11.07 9.94 2.90
CA ALA A 60 10.16 11.03 3.22
C ALA A 60 9.51 10.89 4.63
N GLY A 61 9.98 9.95 5.44
CA GLY A 61 9.41 9.63 6.77
C GLY A 61 9.38 10.82 7.73
N ASP A 62 10.41 11.68 7.72
CA ASP A 62 10.45 12.89 8.58
C ASP A 62 9.32 13.86 8.29
N ARG A 63 8.84 13.89 7.04
CA ARG A 63 7.74 14.74 6.57
C ARG A 63 6.35 14.16 6.88
N VAL A 64 6.27 12.91 7.37
CA VAL A 64 5.01 12.27 7.72
C VAL A 64 4.45 12.85 9.01
N VAL A 65 3.25 13.42 8.95
CA VAL A 65 2.54 14.05 10.06
C VAL A 65 1.34 13.24 10.56
N GLY A 66 0.95 12.16 9.85
CA GLY A 66 -0.14 11.28 10.26
C GLY A 66 -0.14 9.96 9.51
N VAL A 67 -0.44 8.86 10.22
CA VAL A 67 -0.52 7.50 9.72
C VAL A 67 -1.72 6.76 10.30
N THR A 68 -2.12 5.62 9.72
CA THR A 68 -3.16 4.77 10.31
C THR A 68 -2.64 4.01 11.53
N SER A 69 -3.54 3.51 12.37
CA SER A 69 -3.20 2.68 13.54
C SER A 69 -2.52 1.35 13.19
N TYR A 70 -2.58 0.94 11.92
CA TYR A 70 -1.93 -0.28 11.40
C TYR A 70 -0.59 -0.01 10.72
N SER A 71 -0.16 1.26 10.62
CA SER A 71 1.11 1.65 10.02
C SER A 71 2.23 1.61 11.06
N ASP A 72 2.75 0.43 11.31
CA ASP A 72 3.72 0.12 12.36
C ASP A 72 5.13 -0.19 11.84
N TYR A 73 5.34 -0.06 10.54
CA TYR A 73 6.65 -0.23 9.90
C TYR A 73 6.97 0.95 8.96
N PRO A 74 8.24 1.43 8.95
CA PRO A 74 9.31 1.08 9.89
C PRO A 74 8.97 1.51 11.34
N GLU A 75 9.83 1.20 12.32
CA GLU A 75 9.57 1.50 13.74
C GLU A 75 9.24 2.98 13.99
N GLU A 76 9.86 3.88 13.20
CA GLU A 76 9.62 5.32 13.24
C GLU A 76 8.17 5.70 12.90
N ALA A 77 7.47 4.89 12.10
CA ALA A 77 6.08 5.15 11.77
C ALA A 77 5.17 5.10 13.00
N LYS A 78 5.50 4.27 14.00
CA LYS A 78 4.76 4.18 15.27
C LYS A 78 4.80 5.46 16.10
N THR A 79 5.79 6.32 15.86
CA THR A 79 5.93 7.60 16.56
C THR A 79 5.05 8.70 15.98
N LYS A 80 4.44 8.48 14.82
CA LYS A 80 3.63 9.48 14.12
C LYS A 80 2.20 9.53 14.67
N PRO A 81 1.55 10.70 14.65
CA PRO A 81 0.14 10.84 15.03
C PRO A 81 -0.76 9.87 14.28
N THR A 82 -1.62 9.14 14.99
CA THR A 82 -2.59 8.22 14.40
C THR A 82 -3.82 8.97 13.89
N ILE A 83 -4.22 8.69 12.64
CA ILE A 83 -5.42 9.24 12.00
C ILE A 83 -6.60 8.26 11.97
N GLY A 84 -6.66 7.29 12.88
CA GLY A 84 -7.66 6.21 12.89
C GLY A 84 -7.25 4.99 12.08
N GLY A 85 -8.19 4.06 11.85
CA GLY A 85 -7.95 2.86 11.05
C GLY A 85 -8.03 3.14 9.54
N TYR A 86 -7.48 2.23 8.71
CA TYR A 86 -7.51 2.43 7.26
C TYR A 86 -8.92 2.26 6.65
N HIS A 87 -9.82 1.52 7.30
CA HIS A 87 -11.25 1.43 6.92
C HIS A 87 -12.07 2.64 7.37
N ALA A 88 -11.69 3.28 8.47
CA ALA A 88 -12.40 4.40 9.08
C ALA A 88 -11.40 5.47 9.56
N PRO A 89 -10.76 6.21 8.65
CA PRO A 89 -9.88 7.31 8.99
C PRO A 89 -10.66 8.49 9.56
N ASP A 90 -10.04 9.20 10.50
CA ASP A 90 -10.56 10.43 11.10
C ASP A 90 -10.25 11.62 10.18
N VAL A 91 -11.23 12.01 9.38
CA VAL A 91 -11.10 13.11 8.39
C VAL A 91 -10.83 14.44 9.07
N GLU A 92 -11.46 14.73 10.22
CA GLU A 92 -11.27 15.99 10.94
C GLU A 92 -9.82 16.12 11.42
N LYS A 93 -9.28 15.02 11.94
CA LYS A 93 -7.88 14.94 12.34
C LYS A 93 -6.94 15.11 11.16
N ILE A 94 -7.22 14.46 10.01
CA ILE A 94 -6.43 14.62 8.79
C ILE A 94 -6.41 16.10 8.37
N VAL A 95 -7.57 16.75 8.31
CA VAL A 95 -7.68 18.17 7.95
C VAL A 95 -6.92 19.05 8.94
N SER A 96 -7.02 18.78 10.24
CA SER A 96 -6.33 19.56 11.30
C SER A 96 -4.80 19.45 11.21
N LEU A 97 -4.29 18.36 10.64
CA LEU A 97 -2.86 18.18 10.38
C LEU A 97 -2.36 19.03 9.20
N ALA A 98 -3.25 19.72 8.47
CA ALA A 98 -2.93 20.58 7.32
C ALA A 98 -1.92 19.92 6.35
N PRO A 99 -2.22 18.74 5.77
CA PRO A 99 -1.29 18.03 4.89
C PRO A 99 -1.17 18.70 3.52
N ASP A 100 0.03 18.68 2.93
CA ASP A 100 0.27 19.07 1.54
C ASP A 100 -0.17 17.97 0.57
N VAL A 101 -0.07 16.72 1.02
CA VAL A 101 -0.50 15.54 0.26
C VAL A 101 -0.97 14.43 1.20
N VAL A 102 -2.00 13.72 0.76
CA VAL A 102 -2.52 12.50 1.39
C VAL A 102 -2.37 11.34 0.43
N PHE A 103 -1.76 10.23 0.88
CA PHE A 103 -1.75 8.96 0.14
C PHE A 103 -2.86 8.05 0.66
N ALA A 104 -3.72 7.58 -0.24
CA ALA A 104 -4.93 6.82 0.08
C ALA A 104 -5.04 5.55 -0.78
N MET A 105 -5.92 4.62 -0.38
CA MET A 105 -6.35 3.48 -1.20
C MET A 105 -7.57 3.87 -2.03
N THR A 106 -7.69 3.32 -3.25
CA THR A 106 -8.73 3.75 -4.21
C THR A 106 -10.14 3.35 -3.80
N ASP A 107 -10.36 2.07 -3.53
CA ASP A 107 -11.71 1.51 -3.39
C ASP A 107 -12.30 1.73 -1.99
N ILE A 108 -11.64 1.17 -1.00
CA ILE A 108 -12.14 1.18 0.39
C ILE A 108 -12.23 2.59 0.99
N GLN A 109 -11.40 3.52 0.47
CA GLN A 109 -11.33 4.89 0.97
C GLN A 109 -11.97 5.92 0.02
N ALA A 110 -12.68 5.49 -1.04
CA ALA A 110 -13.24 6.38 -2.07
C ALA A 110 -14.04 7.56 -1.51
N LYS A 111 -14.90 7.32 -0.52
CA LYS A 111 -15.70 8.38 0.13
C LYS A 111 -14.82 9.43 0.85
N TYR A 112 -13.75 8.98 1.52
CA TYR A 112 -12.83 9.86 2.24
C TYR A 112 -11.97 10.67 1.29
N ILE A 113 -11.52 10.06 0.18
CA ILE A 113 -10.81 10.75 -0.90
C ILE A 113 -11.64 11.93 -1.43
N GLN A 114 -12.93 11.70 -1.67
CA GLN A 114 -13.84 12.75 -2.14
C GLN A 114 -13.95 13.91 -1.14
N ILE A 115 -14.14 13.61 0.14
CA ILE A 115 -14.26 14.63 1.20
C ILE A 115 -12.95 15.44 1.32
N LEU A 116 -11.79 14.78 1.33
CA LEU A 116 -10.50 15.45 1.44
C LEU A 116 -10.23 16.35 0.23
N ARG A 117 -10.57 15.90 -0.98
CA ARG A 117 -10.46 16.72 -2.20
C ARG A 117 -11.39 17.93 -2.18
N GLN A 118 -12.61 17.80 -1.65
CA GLN A 118 -13.54 18.91 -1.45
C GLN A 118 -13.02 19.94 -0.43
N ALA A 119 -12.26 19.48 0.57
CA ALA A 119 -11.54 20.33 1.52
C ALA A 119 -10.28 20.98 0.91
N GLY A 120 -10.00 20.79 -0.39
CA GLY A 120 -8.85 21.38 -1.07
C GLY A 120 -7.52 20.63 -0.85
N ILE A 121 -7.54 19.44 -0.27
CA ILE A 121 -6.35 18.64 0.00
C ILE A 121 -5.99 17.82 -1.23
N ARG A 122 -4.70 17.82 -1.62
CA ARG A 122 -4.18 16.94 -2.68
C ARG A 122 -4.20 15.49 -2.20
N VAL A 123 -4.92 14.62 -2.91
CA VAL A 123 -4.98 13.18 -2.60
C VAL A 123 -4.46 12.39 -3.79
N VAL A 124 -3.43 11.59 -3.54
CA VAL A 124 -2.87 10.58 -4.47
C VAL A 124 -3.36 9.21 -4.00
N ALA A 125 -4.15 8.57 -4.84
CA ALA A 125 -4.75 7.27 -4.53
C ALA A 125 -4.03 6.16 -5.29
N VAL A 126 -3.48 5.18 -4.55
CA VAL A 126 -2.79 4.00 -5.09
C VAL A 126 -3.18 2.78 -4.24
N GLU A 127 -3.54 1.70 -4.91
CA GLU A 127 -3.96 0.45 -4.28
C GLU A 127 -3.49 -0.73 -5.13
N PRO A 128 -2.19 -1.09 -5.02
CA PRO A 128 -1.62 -2.16 -5.83
C PRO A 128 -2.23 -3.52 -5.44
N LYS A 129 -2.60 -4.30 -6.45
CA LYS A 129 -3.13 -5.66 -6.33
C LYS A 129 -2.12 -6.73 -6.79
N THR A 130 -0.98 -6.31 -7.33
CA THR A 130 0.10 -7.18 -7.81
C THR A 130 1.47 -6.58 -7.48
N LEU A 131 2.52 -7.41 -7.48
CA LEU A 131 3.89 -6.93 -7.29
C LEU A 131 4.31 -5.89 -8.36
N PRO A 132 4.02 -6.06 -9.66
CA PRO A 132 4.28 -5.01 -10.65
C PRO A 132 3.53 -3.70 -10.36
N GLU A 133 2.33 -3.76 -9.80
CA GLU A 133 1.58 -2.55 -9.42
C GLU A 133 2.18 -1.85 -8.19
N ILE A 134 2.89 -2.56 -7.28
CA ILE A 134 3.68 -1.92 -6.23
C ILE A 134 4.81 -1.10 -6.84
N LEU A 135 5.49 -1.61 -7.87
CA LEU A 135 6.53 -0.86 -8.56
C LEU A 135 5.97 0.43 -9.17
N ASN A 136 4.80 0.35 -9.82
CA ASN A 136 4.11 1.53 -10.34
C ASN A 136 3.68 2.50 -9.22
N ALA A 137 3.23 1.98 -8.07
CA ALA A 137 2.87 2.80 -6.91
C ALA A 137 4.08 3.55 -6.35
N ILE A 138 5.26 2.93 -6.32
CA ILE A 138 6.54 3.57 -5.95
C ILE A 138 6.84 4.74 -6.89
N ASP A 139 6.67 4.56 -8.20
CA ASP A 139 6.91 5.63 -9.18
C ASP A 139 5.94 6.80 -8.96
N ILE A 140 4.64 6.52 -8.82
CA ILE A 140 3.60 7.54 -8.59
C ILE A 140 3.85 8.30 -7.27
N ILE A 141 4.15 7.59 -6.18
CA ILE A 141 4.39 8.20 -4.87
C ILE A 141 5.69 9.01 -4.90
N SER A 142 6.75 8.50 -5.53
CA SER A 142 8.04 9.20 -5.63
C SER A 142 7.93 10.50 -6.41
N GLU A 143 7.18 10.51 -7.53
CA GLU A 143 6.87 11.73 -8.29
C GLU A 143 6.08 12.73 -7.44
N ALA A 144 5.04 12.25 -6.74
CA ALA A 144 4.22 13.10 -5.88
C ALA A 144 5.01 13.74 -4.73
N LEU A 145 6.09 13.10 -4.27
CA LEU A 145 6.98 13.53 -3.18
C LEU A 145 8.19 14.35 -3.66
N GLY A 146 8.49 14.37 -4.96
CA GLY A 146 9.73 14.93 -5.53
C GLY A 146 10.96 14.09 -5.17
N GLU A 147 10.80 12.77 -5.04
CA GLU A 147 11.86 11.80 -4.69
C GLU A 147 12.13 10.81 -5.84
N GLU A 148 12.01 11.23 -7.10
CA GLU A 148 12.06 10.36 -8.30
C GLU A 148 13.38 9.58 -8.42
N ALA A 149 14.49 10.15 -7.96
CA ALA A 149 15.78 9.45 -7.98
C ALA A 149 15.78 8.22 -7.06
N ARG A 150 15.25 8.38 -5.83
CA ARG A 150 15.07 7.28 -4.88
C ARG A 150 14.01 6.30 -5.36
N GLY A 151 12.93 6.83 -5.97
CA GLY A 151 11.88 6.00 -6.60
C GLY A 151 12.46 5.06 -7.63
N ARG A 152 13.25 5.56 -8.58
CA ARG A 152 13.93 4.72 -9.59
C ARG A 152 14.85 3.68 -8.98
N GLN A 153 15.62 4.05 -7.97
CA GLN A 153 16.52 3.11 -7.29
C GLN A 153 15.72 1.97 -6.61
N LEU A 154 14.71 2.30 -5.82
CA LEU A 154 13.87 1.33 -5.12
C LEU A 154 13.11 0.44 -6.12
N HIS A 155 12.55 1.03 -7.19
CA HIS A 155 11.89 0.29 -8.26
C HIS A 155 12.85 -0.74 -8.89
N GLN A 156 14.06 -0.34 -9.28
CA GLN A 156 15.04 -1.23 -9.90
C GLN A 156 15.48 -2.35 -8.96
N GLU A 157 15.69 -2.05 -7.68
CA GLU A 157 16.03 -3.05 -6.67
C GLU A 157 14.94 -4.12 -6.52
N LEU A 158 13.69 -3.69 -6.33
CA LEU A 158 12.56 -4.61 -6.13
C LEU A 158 12.19 -5.36 -7.42
N ALA A 159 12.24 -4.72 -8.57
CA ALA A 159 12.07 -5.39 -9.87
C ALA A 159 13.16 -6.45 -10.07
N GLY A 160 14.40 -6.15 -9.70
CA GLY A 160 15.50 -7.12 -9.72
C GLY A 160 15.24 -8.34 -8.84
N GLN A 161 14.68 -8.15 -7.64
CA GLN A 161 14.29 -9.25 -6.74
C GLN A 161 13.19 -10.12 -7.36
N LEU A 162 12.14 -9.50 -7.91
CA LEU A 162 11.06 -10.20 -8.60
C LEU A 162 11.58 -11.06 -9.75
N ASP A 163 12.41 -10.46 -10.62
CA ASP A 163 13.00 -11.16 -11.75
C ASP A 163 13.97 -12.27 -11.31
N GLN A 164 14.66 -12.07 -10.19
CA GLN A 164 15.52 -13.12 -9.63
C GLN A 164 14.70 -14.33 -9.19
N VAL A 165 13.61 -14.12 -8.41
CA VAL A 165 12.73 -15.22 -7.98
C VAL A 165 12.15 -15.95 -9.20
N ARG A 166 11.62 -15.21 -10.18
CA ARG A 166 11.09 -15.80 -11.43
C ARG A 166 12.12 -16.66 -12.15
N ARG A 167 13.37 -16.22 -12.25
CA ARG A 167 14.45 -17.02 -12.86
C ARG A 167 14.84 -18.22 -12.03
N GLN A 168 14.84 -18.12 -10.69
CA GLN A 168 15.22 -19.24 -9.81
C GLN A 168 14.16 -20.32 -9.83
N VAL A 169 12.89 -19.94 -9.67
CA VAL A 169 11.75 -20.87 -9.77
C VAL A 169 11.68 -21.48 -11.18
N GLY A 170 11.89 -20.67 -12.21
CA GLY A 170 12.04 -21.14 -13.60
C GLY A 170 10.88 -22.00 -14.06
N THR A 171 11.22 -23.26 -14.45
CA THR A 171 10.28 -24.27 -14.93
C THR A 171 9.96 -25.34 -13.88
N ALA A 172 10.28 -25.11 -12.61
CA ALA A 172 9.94 -26.04 -11.53
C ALA A 172 8.43 -26.29 -11.50
N PRO A 173 7.98 -27.53 -11.20
CA PRO A 173 6.55 -27.84 -11.12
C PRO A 173 5.86 -26.97 -10.07
N ALA A 174 4.82 -26.25 -10.50
CA ALA A 174 4.09 -25.37 -9.61
C ALA A 174 3.40 -26.15 -8.49
N LYS A 175 3.50 -25.65 -7.24
CA LYS A 175 2.97 -26.30 -6.04
C LYS A 175 1.56 -25.84 -5.73
N ARG A 176 0.65 -26.79 -5.52
CA ARG A 176 -0.72 -26.54 -5.09
C ARG A 176 -0.69 -26.02 -3.65
N THR A 177 -0.96 -24.74 -3.49
CA THR A 177 -0.76 -24.00 -2.24
C THR A 177 -2.11 -23.53 -1.69
N PHE A 178 -2.40 -23.88 -0.43
CA PHE A 178 -3.47 -23.28 0.36
C PHE A 178 -2.86 -22.26 1.31
N LEU A 179 -3.48 -21.09 1.41
CA LEU A 179 -3.05 -20.05 2.35
C LEU A 179 -4.19 -19.73 3.31
N GLU A 180 -3.95 -20.00 4.59
CA GLU A 180 -4.84 -19.65 5.69
C GLU A 180 -4.57 -18.21 6.14
N VAL A 181 -5.61 -17.39 6.07
CA VAL A 181 -5.58 -16.00 6.56
C VAL A 181 -6.08 -15.91 7.99
N TRP A 182 -7.03 -16.75 8.34
CA TRP A 182 -7.70 -16.80 9.65
C TRP A 182 -8.22 -18.20 9.91
N ASP A 183 -8.22 -18.66 11.18
CA ASP A 183 -8.55 -20.02 11.56
C ASP A 183 -10.03 -20.25 11.90
N THR A 184 -10.69 -19.25 12.50
CA THR A 184 -12.05 -19.40 13.02
C THR A 184 -12.93 -18.17 12.75
N PRO A 185 -13.77 -18.17 11.69
CA PRO A 185 -13.90 -19.21 10.67
C PRO A 185 -12.64 -19.32 9.79
N LEU A 186 -12.37 -20.49 9.23
CA LEU A 186 -11.26 -20.65 8.30
C LEU A 186 -11.46 -19.78 7.06
N LEU A 187 -10.55 -18.82 6.84
CA LEU A 187 -10.53 -17.92 5.70
C LEU A 187 -9.30 -18.18 4.83
N THR A 188 -9.50 -18.16 3.52
CA THR A 188 -8.45 -18.25 2.53
C THR A 188 -8.56 -17.12 1.49
N VAL A 189 -7.64 -17.09 0.52
CA VAL A 189 -7.50 -16.03 -0.47
C VAL A 189 -8.06 -16.45 -1.82
N GLY A 190 -8.94 -15.65 -2.39
CA GLY A 190 -9.44 -15.83 -3.76
C GLY A 190 -8.52 -15.21 -4.81
N ARG A 191 -8.98 -15.23 -6.06
CA ARG A 191 -8.21 -14.76 -7.23
C ARG A 191 -7.93 -13.26 -7.24
N GLN A 192 -8.79 -12.45 -6.62
CA GLN A 192 -8.64 -10.98 -6.61
C GLN A 192 -7.68 -10.49 -5.52
N SER A 193 -7.26 -11.38 -4.61
CA SER A 193 -6.33 -11.02 -3.53
C SER A 193 -4.93 -10.72 -4.05
N PHE A 194 -4.27 -9.74 -3.47
CA PHE A 194 -2.84 -9.49 -3.66
C PHE A 194 -1.98 -10.75 -3.36
N ILE A 195 -2.39 -11.55 -2.37
CA ILE A 195 -1.67 -12.78 -2.00
C ILE A 195 -1.74 -13.84 -3.11
N HIS A 196 -2.80 -13.84 -3.94
CA HIS A 196 -2.86 -14.70 -5.11
C HIS A 196 -1.73 -14.39 -6.10
N ASP A 197 -1.42 -13.10 -6.34
CA ASP A 197 -0.27 -12.72 -7.18
C ASP A 197 1.03 -13.23 -6.55
N LEU A 198 1.24 -13.04 -5.24
CA LEU A 198 2.43 -13.54 -4.53
C LEU A 198 2.62 -15.04 -4.69
N ILE A 199 1.56 -15.85 -4.50
CA ILE A 199 1.61 -17.32 -4.69
C ILE A 199 2.03 -17.64 -6.12
N THR A 200 1.44 -16.96 -7.10
CA THR A 200 1.72 -17.19 -8.53
C THR A 200 3.15 -16.79 -8.89
N GLN A 201 3.63 -15.64 -8.44
CA GLN A 201 4.99 -15.16 -8.69
C GLN A 201 6.06 -16.02 -8.00
N ALA A 202 5.70 -16.66 -6.87
CA ALA A 202 6.54 -17.62 -6.16
C ALA A 202 6.50 -19.04 -6.77
N GLY A 203 5.83 -19.25 -7.91
CA GLY A 203 5.72 -20.56 -8.58
C GLY A 203 4.69 -21.50 -7.96
N GLY A 204 3.72 -20.98 -7.21
CA GLY A 204 2.61 -21.75 -6.66
C GLY A 204 1.34 -21.66 -7.50
N ILE A 205 0.41 -22.58 -7.20
CA ILE A 205 -0.98 -22.54 -7.65
C ILE A 205 -1.86 -22.27 -6.44
N ASN A 206 -2.50 -21.13 -6.37
CA ASN A 206 -3.52 -20.88 -5.35
C ASN A 206 -4.71 -21.83 -5.58
N VAL A 207 -4.93 -22.78 -4.68
CA VAL A 207 -5.98 -23.82 -4.84
C VAL A 207 -7.40 -23.25 -4.76
N SER A 208 -7.57 -22.08 -4.18
CA SER A 208 -8.86 -21.35 -4.06
C SER A 208 -9.04 -20.25 -5.11
N ALA A 209 -8.25 -20.26 -6.19
CA ALA A 209 -8.35 -19.29 -7.29
C ALA A 209 -9.62 -19.43 -8.15
N ASP A 210 -10.44 -20.46 -7.93
CA ASP A 210 -11.81 -20.58 -8.47
C ASP A 210 -12.76 -19.52 -7.90
N LYS A 211 -12.45 -18.96 -6.73
CA LYS A 211 -13.21 -17.89 -6.08
C LYS A 211 -12.75 -16.53 -6.58
N ASN A 212 -13.67 -15.81 -7.23
CA ASN A 212 -13.39 -14.48 -7.80
C ASN A 212 -13.66 -13.36 -6.76
N VAL A 213 -12.97 -13.41 -5.64
CA VAL A 213 -13.03 -12.48 -4.50
C VAL A 213 -11.64 -12.31 -3.91
N ASP A 214 -11.47 -11.34 -3.00
CA ASP A 214 -10.19 -11.18 -2.26
C ASP A 214 -10.02 -12.27 -1.20
N TYR A 215 -11.02 -12.47 -0.35
CA TYR A 215 -11.04 -13.46 0.74
C TYR A 215 -12.34 -14.23 0.73
N THR A 216 -12.28 -15.51 1.14
CA THR A 216 -13.45 -16.39 1.17
C THR A 216 -13.37 -17.36 2.35
N PRO A 217 -14.49 -17.66 3.02
CA PRO A 217 -14.56 -18.80 3.91
C PRO A 217 -14.24 -20.09 3.15
N CYS A 218 -13.59 -21.03 3.84
CA CYS A 218 -13.31 -22.36 3.35
C CYS A 218 -13.76 -23.37 4.40
N ASP A 219 -14.68 -24.25 4.05
CA ASP A 219 -15.03 -25.36 4.92
C ASP A 219 -14.06 -26.54 4.77
N ILE A 220 -14.18 -27.50 5.68
CA ILE A 220 -13.26 -28.65 5.73
C ILE A 220 -13.41 -29.53 4.48
N GLU A 221 -14.62 -29.68 3.95
CA GLU A 221 -14.92 -30.49 2.76
C GLU A 221 -14.28 -29.88 1.53
N GLN A 222 -14.36 -28.57 1.40
CA GLN A 222 -13.70 -27.84 0.32
C GLN A 222 -12.17 -27.91 0.42
N LEU A 223 -11.61 -27.81 1.64
CA LEU A 223 -10.18 -27.97 1.86
C LEU A 223 -9.71 -29.39 1.50
N TYR A 224 -10.50 -30.42 1.81
CA TYR A 224 -10.23 -31.77 1.34
C TYR A 224 -10.27 -31.93 -0.19
N ALA A 225 -11.23 -31.27 -0.84
CA ALA A 225 -11.32 -31.27 -2.31
C ALA A 225 -10.12 -30.53 -2.94
N TYR A 226 -9.66 -29.47 -2.33
CA TYR A 226 -8.44 -28.77 -2.74
C TYR A 226 -7.19 -29.63 -2.53
N ASN A 227 -7.09 -30.37 -1.45
CA ASN A 227 -5.97 -31.26 -1.09
C ASN A 227 -4.60 -30.64 -1.44
N PRO A 228 -4.21 -29.52 -0.82
CA PRO A 228 -2.97 -28.81 -1.17
C PRO A 228 -1.71 -29.63 -0.88
N GLU A 229 -0.66 -29.39 -1.68
CA GLU A 229 0.69 -29.92 -1.45
C GLU A 229 1.43 -29.13 -0.38
N VAL A 230 1.16 -27.81 -0.29
CA VAL A 230 1.75 -26.89 0.68
C VAL A 230 0.63 -26.12 1.36
N TYR A 231 0.71 -26.03 2.70
CA TYR A 231 -0.21 -25.26 3.54
C TYR A 231 0.57 -24.14 4.21
N VAL A 232 0.18 -22.90 3.96
CA VAL A 232 0.81 -21.71 4.54
C VAL A 232 -0.18 -21.04 5.47
N VAL A 233 0.23 -20.79 6.71
CA VAL A 233 -0.53 -20.03 7.71
C VAL A 233 0.02 -18.61 7.79
N LEU A 234 -0.84 -17.60 7.68
CA LEU A 234 -0.46 -16.23 8.02
C LEU A 234 -0.41 -16.11 9.54
N SER A 235 0.78 -15.87 10.04
CA SER A 235 1.07 -15.94 11.45
C SER A 235 1.15 -14.56 12.08
N HIS A 236 0.36 -14.38 13.15
CA HIS A 236 0.51 -13.28 14.10
C HIS A 236 1.37 -13.71 15.29
N SER A 237 1.63 -15.05 15.45
CA SER A 237 2.43 -15.63 16.52
C SER A 237 3.20 -16.89 16.06
N ARG A 238 4.19 -17.37 16.87
CA ARG A 238 5.02 -18.53 16.50
C ARG A 238 4.31 -19.89 16.59
N ASP A 239 3.15 -19.95 17.21
CA ASP A 239 2.45 -21.23 17.48
C ASP A 239 1.33 -21.56 16.48
N ASP A 240 1.10 -20.74 15.47
CA ASP A 240 -0.05 -20.85 14.56
C ASP A 240 -0.06 -22.14 13.74
N ILE A 241 1.11 -22.70 13.34
CA ILE A 241 1.16 -23.99 12.61
C ILE A 241 0.77 -25.21 13.45
N ARG A 242 0.89 -25.11 14.79
CA ARG A 242 0.56 -26.23 15.67
C ARG A 242 -0.91 -26.59 15.59
N SER A 243 -1.79 -25.62 15.49
CA SER A 243 -3.24 -25.81 15.35
C SER A 243 -3.58 -26.65 14.10
N VAL A 244 -2.85 -26.44 13.02
CA VAL A 244 -3.02 -27.19 11.76
C VAL A 244 -2.45 -28.62 11.89
N ILE A 245 -1.21 -28.77 12.38
CA ILE A 245 -0.50 -30.06 12.42
C ILE A 245 -1.16 -31.03 13.41
N THR A 246 -1.68 -30.55 14.53
CA THR A 246 -2.29 -31.39 15.56
C THR A 246 -3.79 -31.59 15.38
N ASN A 247 -4.42 -30.94 14.42
CA ASN A 247 -5.85 -31.09 14.15
C ASN A 247 -6.17 -32.43 13.49
N PRO A 248 -6.87 -33.36 14.16
CA PRO A 248 -7.18 -34.67 13.56
C PRO A 248 -8.03 -34.58 12.29
N ASN A 249 -8.84 -33.50 12.17
CA ASN A 249 -9.64 -33.26 10.98
C ASN A 249 -8.80 -32.82 9.78
N LEU A 250 -7.56 -32.39 9.95
CA LEU A 250 -6.65 -32.00 8.85
C LEU A 250 -5.62 -33.08 8.53
N ALA A 251 -5.52 -34.15 9.31
CA ALA A 251 -4.51 -35.19 9.18
C ALA A 251 -4.52 -35.92 7.82
N ALA A 252 -5.64 -35.90 7.09
CA ALA A 252 -5.75 -36.52 5.77
C ALA A 252 -5.31 -35.61 4.61
N ILE A 253 -5.11 -34.29 4.85
CA ILE A 253 -4.62 -33.32 3.85
C ILE A 253 -3.18 -33.64 3.48
N GLN A 254 -2.85 -33.59 2.18
CA GLN A 254 -1.52 -33.95 1.67
C GLN A 254 -0.41 -33.15 2.35
N ALA A 255 -0.55 -31.83 2.45
CA ALA A 255 0.44 -30.96 3.09
C ALA A 255 0.72 -31.36 4.54
N VAL A 256 -0.31 -31.76 5.31
CA VAL A 256 -0.16 -32.21 6.71
C VAL A 256 0.56 -33.56 6.75
N LYS A 257 0.16 -34.53 5.91
CA LYS A 257 0.80 -35.86 5.82
C LYS A 257 2.29 -35.81 5.46
N THR A 258 2.67 -34.84 4.63
CA THR A 258 4.04 -34.68 4.12
C THR A 258 4.85 -33.65 4.90
N ASN A 259 4.33 -33.14 6.02
CA ASN A 259 4.95 -32.08 6.84
C ASN A 259 5.28 -30.79 6.05
N GLN A 260 4.43 -30.45 5.07
CA GLN A 260 4.56 -29.24 4.25
C GLN A 260 3.60 -28.13 4.77
N VAL A 261 3.67 -27.87 6.08
CA VAL A 261 2.90 -26.82 6.76
C VAL A 261 3.89 -25.76 7.27
N PHE A 262 3.71 -24.54 6.84
CA PHE A 262 4.62 -23.42 7.11
C PHE A 262 3.85 -22.21 7.61
N SER A 263 4.56 -21.28 8.27
CA SER A 263 4.03 -19.97 8.63
C SER A 263 4.85 -18.84 8.00
N ILE A 264 4.16 -17.78 7.59
CA ILE A 264 4.77 -16.53 7.18
C ILE A 264 4.08 -15.41 7.95
N THR A 265 4.87 -14.46 8.45
CA THR A 265 4.34 -13.26 9.10
C THR A 265 3.40 -12.52 8.15
N ASP A 266 2.19 -12.23 8.59
CA ASP A 266 1.12 -11.60 7.82
C ASP A 266 1.52 -10.27 7.17
N ASP A 267 2.31 -9.45 7.86
CA ASP A 267 2.83 -8.18 7.37
C ASP A 267 3.53 -8.25 6.01
N LEU A 268 4.18 -9.39 5.72
CA LEU A 268 4.92 -9.58 4.47
C LEU A 268 4.02 -9.89 3.28
N LEU A 269 2.82 -10.44 3.52
CA LEU A 269 1.91 -10.88 2.47
C LEU A 269 0.62 -10.06 2.38
N GLN A 270 0.17 -9.41 3.48
CA GLN A 270 -1.09 -8.68 3.51
C GLN A 270 -0.96 -7.17 3.25
N ARG A 271 0.25 -6.62 3.26
CA ARG A 271 0.50 -5.18 3.11
C ARG A 271 1.23 -4.90 1.80
N PRO A 272 0.50 -4.63 0.70
CA PRO A 272 1.13 -4.35 -0.59
C PRO A 272 2.11 -3.15 -0.49
N GLY A 273 3.40 -3.45 -0.42
CA GLY A 273 4.48 -2.49 -0.20
C GLY A 273 5.85 -3.12 -0.42
N PRO A 274 6.95 -2.41 -0.13
CA PRO A 274 8.31 -2.90 -0.38
C PRO A 274 8.62 -4.24 0.29
N ARG A 275 8.10 -4.49 1.51
CA ARG A 275 8.32 -5.76 2.23
C ARG A 275 7.66 -6.98 1.58
N SER A 276 6.67 -6.78 0.70
CA SER A 276 6.04 -7.88 -0.03
C SER A 276 7.02 -8.62 -0.93
N PHE A 277 8.10 -7.98 -1.38
CA PHE A 277 9.16 -8.65 -2.14
C PHE A 277 10.00 -9.59 -1.24
N THR A 278 10.19 -9.25 0.03
CA THR A 278 10.73 -10.21 1.02
C THR A 278 9.75 -11.36 1.25
N GLY A 279 8.45 -11.08 1.31
CA GLY A 279 7.40 -12.09 1.38
C GLY A 279 7.42 -13.04 0.18
N LEU A 280 7.59 -12.51 -1.03
CA LEU A 280 7.77 -13.30 -2.26
C LEU A 280 8.95 -14.28 -2.17
N VAL A 281 10.12 -13.78 -1.74
CA VAL A 281 11.32 -14.63 -1.59
C VAL A 281 11.05 -15.77 -0.59
N LYS A 282 10.51 -15.45 0.59
CA LYS A 282 10.18 -16.46 1.60
C LYS A 282 9.17 -17.49 1.10
N LEU A 283 8.15 -17.04 0.37
CA LEU A 283 7.17 -17.96 -0.21
C LEU A 283 7.80 -18.87 -1.27
N ALA A 284 8.67 -18.33 -2.12
CA ALA A 284 9.43 -19.13 -3.11
C ALA A 284 10.38 -20.13 -2.44
N GLU A 285 11.04 -19.78 -1.34
CA GLU A 285 11.87 -20.70 -0.54
C GLU A 285 11.06 -21.86 0.05
N ILE A 286 9.81 -21.59 0.46
CA ILE A 286 8.90 -22.64 0.93
C ILE A 286 8.45 -23.56 -0.20
N LEU A 287 8.09 -22.99 -1.34
CA LEU A 287 7.54 -23.73 -2.47
C LEU A 287 8.62 -24.49 -3.25
N HIS A 288 9.83 -23.91 -3.37
CA HIS A 288 10.92 -24.36 -4.22
C HIS A 288 12.28 -24.31 -3.48
N PRO A 289 12.43 -25.01 -2.35
CA PRO A 289 13.62 -24.90 -1.49
C PRO A 289 14.93 -25.32 -2.17
N GLN A 290 14.89 -26.17 -3.19
CA GLN A 290 16.09 -26.58 -3.92
C GLN A 290 16.53 -25.52 -4.92
N GLU A 291 15.62 -25.00 -5.71
CA GLU A 291 15.84 -23.97 -6.72
C GLU A 291 16.31 -22.65 -6.10
N MET A 292 15.80 -22.33 -4.91
CA MET A 292 16.18 -21.11 -4.18
C MET A 292 17.55 -21.21 -3.51
N LYS A 293 18.05 -22.43 -3.16
CA LYS A 293 19.36 -22.68 -2.55
C LYS A 293 20.53 -22.74 -3.54
N GLU A 294 20.31 -23.16 -4.77
CA GLU A 294 21.40 -23.49 -5.72
C GLU A 294 22.23 -22.29 -6.20
N ARG A 295 21.93 -21.04 -5.78
CA ARG A 295 22.62 -19.82 -6.24
C ARG A 295 23.37 -19.03 -5.19
N GLU A 296 23.40 -19.45 -3.92
CA GLU A 296 24.31 -18.87 -2.93
C GLU A 296 25.78 -19.31 -3.12
N ILE A 297 26.05 -20.23 -4.05
CA ILE A 297 27.36 -20.91 -4.21
C ILE A 297 28.07 -20.53 -5.54
N LYS A 298 27.57 -19.58 -6.27
CA LYS A 298 28.23 -19.03 -7.46
C LYS A 298 28.42 -17.52 -7.31
#